data_5c04956fe43ea245aeac189fdb16c8e3
#
_entry.id   5c04956fe43ea245aeac189fdb16c8e3
#
_cell.length_a   1.000
_cell.length_b   1.000
_cell.length_c   1.000
_cell.angle_alpha   90.00
_cell.angle_beta   90.00
_cell.angle_gamma   90.00
#
_symmetry.space_group_name_H-M   'P 1'
#
loop_
_entity.id
_entity.type
_entity.pdbx_description
1 polymer ?
#
loop_
_entity_poly.entity_id
_entity_poly.type
_entity_poly.pdbx_seq_one_letter_code
_entity_poly.pdbx_strand_id
1 'polypeptide(L)'
;MSLCLMENIRKTYRIGDADVEVLKGINLRIEEGEFVAIMGTSGSGKTTLMNIIGCLDTPTSGRYFLAGRDVSQLNDDELSVLRNEHIGFVFQSFYLLPYATVLENVLLPTLYVEKPLDDSEKRAMELLRLVGLEDKADFRPNQLSGGQQQRVAIGRALVNNPELLLADEPTGQLDSKTATEIMRLLSTMNEQGKTVLVITHDAGIAAYARRIIQISDGQIKESGQG
;
A
#
# COMPACT_ATOMS: atom_id res chain seq x y z
N MET A 1 -14.61 -11.02 5.94
CA MET A 1 -13.83 -11.15 7.20
C MET A 1 -12.95 -9.91 7.33
N SER A 2 -12.53 -9.58 8.58
CA SER A 2 -11.65 -8.43 8.78
C SER A 2 -10.24 -8.76 8.28
N LEU A 3 -9.74 -8.03 7.29
CA LEU A 3 -8.36 -8.17 6.81
C LEU A 3 -7.39 -7.45 7.75
N CYS A 4 -7.73 -6.21 8.15
CA CYS A 4 -6.95 -5.44 9.11
C CYS A 4 -7.83 -5.07 10.31
N LEU A 5 -7.35 -5.36 11.52
CA LEU A 5 -8.00 -4.96 12.76
C LEU A 5 -6.99 -4.33 13.70
N MET A 6 -7.18 -3.07 14.01
CA MET A 6 -6.35 -2.29 14.94
C MET A 6 -7.16 -1.90 16.17
N GLU A 7 -6.65 -2.21 17.35
CA GLU A 7 -7.29 -1.94 18.63
C GLU A 7 -6.39 -1.06 19.49
N ASN A 8 -6.84 0.17 19.73
CA ASN A 8 -6.16 1.16 20.58
C ASN A 8 -4.67 1.38 20.22
N ILE A 9 -4.35 1.44 18.92
CA ILE A 9 -2.98 1.61 18.44
C ILE A 9 -2.46 2.99 18.85
N ARG A 10 -1.31 2.99 19.53
CA ARG A 10 -0.54 4.19 19.87
C ARG A 10 0.85 4.08 19.28
N LYS A 11 1.39 5.20 18.83
CA LYS A 11 2.78 5.29 18.37
C LYS A 11 3.43 6.54 18.92
N THR A 12 4.52 6.33 19.62
CA THR A 12 5.37 7.38 20.18
C THR A 12 6.77 7.24 19.61
N TYR A 13 7.33 8.33 19.11
CA TYR A 13 8.73 8.40 18.69
C TYR A 13 9.52 9.25 19.69
N ARG A 14 10.74 8.80 19.97
CA ARG A 14 11.69 9.61 20.76
C ARG A 14 12.49 10.51 19.83
N ILE A 15 12.33 11.83 19.99
CA ILE A 15 13.04 12.86 19.21
C ILE A 15 13.90 13.65 20.16
N GLY A 16 15.21 13.37 20.18
CA GLY A 16 16.11 13.90 21.22
C GLY A 16 15.69 13.40 22.61
N ASP A 17 15.40 14.32 23.51
CA ASP A 17 14.95 14.01 24.87
C ASP A 17 13.42 14.04 25.04
N ALA A 18 12.67 14.32 23.98
CA ALA A 18 11.21 14.39 24.02
C ALA A 18 10.54 13.17 23.41
N ASP A 19 9.50 12.67 24.07
CA ASP A 19 8.60 11.66 23.52
C ASP A 19 7.43 12.37 22.80
N VAL A 20 7.28 12.07 21.51
CA VAL A 20 6.21 12.62 20.66
C VAL A 20 5.21 11.53 20.31
N GLU A 21 4.02 11.60 20.88
CA GLU A 21 2.92 10.67 20.55
C GLU A 21 2.26 11.11 19.24
N VAL A 22 2.43 10.30 18.19
CA VAL A 22 1.92 10.56 16.82
C VAL A 22 0.57 9.90 16.59
N LEU A 23 0.37 8.68 17.09
CA LEU A 23 -0.94 8.01 17.04
C LEU A 23 -1.47 7.83 18.47
N LYS A 24 -2.74 8.19 18.67
CA LYS A 24 -3.35 8.38 19.99
C LYS A 24 -4.58 7.48 20.18
N GLY A 25 -4.38 6.17 20.10
CA GLY A 25 -5.46 5.20 20.32
C GLY A 25 -6.34 5.00 19.10
N ILE A 26 -5.72 4.68 17.97
CA ILE A 26 -6.42 4.37 16.72
C ILE A 26 -7.15 3.03 16.86
N ASN A 27 -8.45 3.06 16.56
CA ASN A 27 -9.26 1.87 16.32
C ASN A 27 -9.67 1.88 14.85
N LEU A 28 -9.29 0.85 14.10
CA LEU A 28 -9.54 0.75 12.67
C LEU A 28 -9.82 -0.68 12.28
N ARG A 29 -10.86 -0.87 11.49
CA ARG A 29 -11.21 -2.15 10.88
C ARG A 29 -11.37 -1.97 9.39
N ILE A 30 -10.71 -2.84 8.61
CA ILE A 30 -10.81 -2.91 7.15
C ILE A 30 -11.21 -4.33 6.79
N GLU A 31 -12.30 -4.46 6.03
CA GLU A 31 -12.81 -5.74 5.58
C GLU A 31 -12.14 -6.17 4.27
N GLU A 32 -12.09 -7.48 4.02
CA GLU A 32 -11.64 -8.02 2.72
C GLU A 32 -12.49 -7.45 1.58
N GLY A 33 -11.84 -7.05 0.49
CA GLY A 33 -12.48 -6.47 -0.70
C GLY A 33 -12.98 -5.03 -0.51
N GLU A 34 -12.66 -4.38 0.61
CA GLU A 34 -13.02 -2.98 0.84
C GLU A 34 -12.09 -2.04 0.06
N PHE A 35 -12.63 -0.94 -0.47
CA PHE A 35 -11.84 0.18 -0.97
C PHE A 35 -11.97 1.35 -0.01
N VAL A 36 -10.88 1.68 0.68
CA VAL A 36 -10.84 2.70 1.73
C VAL A 36 -9.85 3.79 1.35
N ALA A 37 -10.20 5.05 1.61
CA ALA A 37 -9.27 6.17 1.57
C ALA A 37 -9.00 6.70 2.98
N ILE A 38 -7.75 6.95 3.32
CA ILE A 38 -7.35 7.68 4.53
C ILE A 38 -6.91 9.08 4.13
N MET A 39 -7.61 10.08 4.64
CA MET A 39 -7.35 11.48 4.41
C MET A 39 -6.92 12.20 5.70
N GLY A 40 -6.22 13.32 5.55
CA GLY A 40 -5.84 14.19 6.67
C GLY A 40 -4.79 15.21 6.25
N THR A 41 -4.58 16.22 7.07
CA THR A 41 -3.58 17.27 6.84
C THR A 41 -2.15 16.72 6.98
N SER A 42 -1.15 17.47 6.51
CA SER A 42 0.26 17.14 6.76
C SER A 42 0.51 17.05 8.28
N GLY A 43 1.28 16.05 8.70
CA GLY A 43 1.58 15.83 10.13
C GLY A 43 0.45 15.19 10.95
N SER A 44 -0.69 14.84 10.37
CA SER A 44 -1.80 14.22 11.11
C SER A 44 -1.56 12.77 11.57
N GLY A 45 -0.48 12.12 11.10
CA GLY A 45 -0.14 10.73 11.45
C GLY A 45 -0.43 9.71 10.34
N LYS A 46 -0.83 10.13 9.12
CA LYS A 46 -1.14 9.23 7.99
C LYS A 46 0.01 8.28 7.64
N THR A 47 1.22 8.81 7.44
CA THR A 47 2.40 8.01 7.10
C THR A 47 2.75 7.02 8.21
N THR A 48 2.64 7.44 9.47
CA THR A 48 2.85 6.55 10.62
C THR A 48 1.81 5.43 10.67
N LEU A 49 0.54 5.76 10.44
CA LEU A 49 -0.54 4.75 10.38
C LEU A 49 -0.31 3.80 9.22
N MET A 50 0.05 4.32 8.04
CA MET A 50 0.40 3.51 6.88
C MET A 50 1.55 2.54 7.16
N ASN A 51 2.62 3.03 7.79
CA ASN A 51 3.77 2.19 8.09
C ASN A 51 3.41 1.04 9.04
N ILE A 52 2.52 1.27 10.01
CA ILE A 52 2.03 0.21 10.90
C ILE A 52 1.11 -0.75 10.13
N ILE A 53 0.16 -0.27 9.32
CA ILE A 53 -0.70 -1.12 8.49
C ILE A 53 0.17 -1.96 7.55
N GLY A 54 1.19 -1.35 6.99
CA GLY A 54 2.14 -1.97 6.06
C GLY A 54 3.18 -2.88 6.70
N CYS A 55 3.16 -3.09 8.01
CA CYS A 55 4.19 -3.84 8.73
C CYS A 55 5.63 -3.32 8.47
N LEU A 56 5.77 -2.01 8.23
CA LEU A 56 7.06 -1.30 8.09
C LEU A 56 7.52 -0.72 9.42
N ASP A 57 6.62 -0.60 10.37
CA ASP A 57 6.85 -0.14 11.74
C ASP A 57 5.88 -0.86 12.68
N THR A 58 6.21 -0.91 13.98
CA THR A 58 5.38 -1.53 15.01
C THR A 58 4.73 -0.48 15.89
N PRO A 59 3.52 -0.71 16.43
CA PRO A 59 2.93 0.18 17.41
C PRO A 59 3.72 0.18 18.73
N THR A 60 3.71 1.31 19.44
CA THR A 60 4.27 1.39 20.81
C THR A 60 3.37 0.64 21.80
N SER A 61 2.04 0.66 21.56
CA SER A 61 1.05 -0.12 22.31
C SER A 61 -0.23 -0.29 21.49
N GLY A 62 -1.11 -1.17 21.96
CA GLY A 62 -2.29 -1.61 21.26
C GLY A 62 -2.06 -2.95 20.56
N ARG A 63 -3.03 -3.43 19.80
CA ARG A 63 -2.93 -4.69 19.03
C ARG A 63 -3.29 -4.48 17.58
N TYR A 64 -2.54 -5.11 16.70
CA TYR A 64 -2.81 -5.09 15.26
C TYR A 64 -2.86 -6.54 14.75
N PHE A 65 -3.95 -6.87 14.06
CA PHE A 65 -4.15 -8.16 13.40
C PHE A 65 -4.23 -7.93 11.88
N LEU A 66 -3.41 -8.64 11.12
CA LEU A 66 -3.44 -8.70 9.66
C LEU A 66 -3.73 -10.15 9.23
N ALA A 67 -4.77 -10.35 8.41
CA ALA A 67 -5.21 -11.67 7.98
C ALA A 67 -5.38 -12.66 9.15
N GLY A 68 -5.86 -12.18 10.30
CA GLY A 68 -6.07 -12.95 11.53
C GLY A 68 -4.81 -13.22 12.38
N ARG A 69 -3.61 -12.81 11.95
CA ARG A 69 -2.36 -12.95 12.72
C ARG A 69 -2.11 -11.70 13.55
N ASP A 70 -1.73 -11.85 14.82
CA ASP A 70 -1.33 -10.75 15.70
C ASP A 70 0.07 -10.26 15.30
N VAL A 71 0.13 -9.10 14.65
CA VAL A 71 1.35 -8.47 14.14
C VAL A 71 2.17 -7.85 15.28
N SER A 72 1.53 -7.50 16.40
CA SER A 72 2.17 -6.78 17.51
C SER A 72 3.23 -7.60 18.25
N GLN A 73 3.26 -8.92 18.02
CA GLN A 73 4.18 -9.86 18.66
C GLN A 73 5.28 -10.38 17.72
N LEU A 74 5.27 -9.98 16.44
CA LEU A 74 6.20 -10.50 15.45
C LEU A 74 7.53 -9.74 15.48
N ASN A 75 8.62 -10.48 15.23
CA ASN A 75 9.94 -9.89 14.98
C ASN A 75 10.08 -9.38 13.54
N ASP A 76 11.18 -8.71 13.22
CA ASP A 76 11.40 -8.06 11.92
C ASP A 76 11.39 -9.05 10.73
N ASP A 77 11.91 -10.27 10.92
CA ASP A 77 11.92 -11.31 9.88
C ASP A 77 10.48 -11.80 9.62
N GLU A 78 9.73 -12.08 10.68
CA GLU A 78 8.32 -12.49 10.60
C GLU A 78 7.44 -11.39 9.97
N LEU A 79 7.68 -10.13 10.33
CA LEU A 79 7.01 -8.97 9.72
C LEU A 79 7.34 -8.86 8.23
N SER A 80 8.59 -9.14 7.84
CA SER A 80 9.02 -9.12 6.45
C SER A 80 8.31 -10.18 5.61
N VAL A 81 8.20 -11.41 6.13
CA VAL A 81 7.46 -12.50 5.48
C VAL A 81 5.99 -12.13 5.35
N LEU A 82 5.34 -11.72 6.44
CA LEU A 82 3.93 -11.37 6.44
C LEU A 82 3.63 -10.23 5.45
N ARG A 83 4.48 -9.21 5.43
CA ARG A 83 4.38 -8.08 4.48
C ARG A 83 4.47 -8.55 3.04
N ASN A 84 5.44 -9.42 2.74
CA ASN A 84 5.67 -9.92 1.38
C ASN A 84 4.52 -10.80 0.87
N GLU A 85 3.87 -11.54 1.76
CA GLU A 85 2.74 -12.42 1.44
C GLU A 85 1.42 -11.65 1.26
N HIS A 86 1.14 -10.69 2.13
CA HIS A 86 -0.19 -10.10 2.25
C HIS A 86 -0.33 -8.68 1.71
N ILE A 87 0.80 -7.93 1.51
CA ILE A 87 0.77 -6.50 1.20
C ILE A 87 1.52 -6.18 -0.08
N GLY A 88 0.83 -5.52 -1.02
CA GLY A 88 1.44 -4.89 -2.19
C GLY A 88 1.51 -3.37 -2.00
N PHE A 89 2.71 -2.80 -2.07
CA PHE A 89 2.93 -1.36 -1.90
C PHE A 89 2.97 -0.63 -3.22
N VAL A 90 2.26 0.50 -3.28
CA VAL A 90 2.30 1.48 -4.38
C VAL A 90 2.62 2.84 -3.79
N PHE A 91 3.80 3.38 -4.07
CA PHE A 91 4.29 4.65 -3.53
C PHE A 91 4.21 5.78 -4.55
N GLN A 92 4.16 7.01 -4.05
CA GLN A 92 4.21 8.22 -4.87
C GLN A 92 5.47 8.30 -5.74
N SER A 93 6.62 7.92 -5.21
CA SER A 93 7.93 8.00 -5.89
C SER A 93 8.32 6.73 -6.64
N PHE A 94 7.37 5.82 -6.91
CA PHE A 94 7.53 4.56 -7.64
C PHE A 94 8.56 3.58 -7.05
N TYR A 95 9.71 4.04 -6.59
CA TYR A 95 10.83 3.26 -6.04
C TYR A 95 11.22 2.07 -6.92
N LEU A 96 11.35 2.31 -8.22
CA LEU A 96 11.87 1.33 -9.16
C LEU A 96 13.42 1.31 -9.11
N LEU A 97 13.99 0.12 -9.24
CA LEU A 97 15.45 -0.03 -9.38
C LEU A 97 15.88 0.48 -10.76
N PRO A 98 16.67 1.55 -10.85
CA PRO A 98 16.94 2.24 -12.13
C PRO A 98 17.82 1.44 -13.09
N TYR A 99 18.57 0.47 -12.57
CA TYR A 99 19.45 -0.41 -13.33
C TYR A 99 18.78 -1.72 -13.76
N ALA A 100 17.65 -2.08 -13.15
CA ALA A 100 16.86 -3.26 -13.49
C ALA A 100 15.85 -2.96 -14.60
N THR A 101 15.49 -3.97 -15.37
CA THR A 101 14.42 -3.88 -16.37
C THR A 101 13.04 -3.75 -15.70
N VAL A 102 12.03 -3.47 -16.51
CA VAL A 102 10.61 -3.45 -16.07
C VAL A 102 10.22 -4.81 -15.52
N LEU A 103 10.54 -5.89 -16.23
CA LEU A 103 10.26 -7.26 -15.79
C LEU A 103 10.96 -7.59 -14.47
N GLU A 104 12.25 -7.27 -14.35
CA GLU A 104 13.02 -7.50 -13.13
C GLU A 104 12.47 -6.69 -11.95
N ASN A 105 12.01 -5.46 -12.17
CA ASN A 105 11.35 -4.67 -11.13
C ASN A 105 10.05 -5.32 -10.64
N VAL A 106 9.24 -5.87 -11.55
CA VAL A 106 8.00 -6.59 -11.18
C VAL A 106 8.32 -7.87 -10.40
N LEU A 107 9.37 -8.58 -10.78
CA LEU A 107 9.81 -9.82 -10.14
C LEU A 107 10.46 -9.62 -8.75
N LEU A 108 10.90 -8.41 -8.42
CA LEU A 108 11.67 -8.15 -7.20
C LEU A 108 11.09 -8.76 -5.90
N PRO A 109 9.77 -8.66 -5.60
CA PRO A 109 9.22 -9.25 -4.39
C PRO A 109 9.27 -10.78 -4.36
N THR A 110 9.34 -11.45 -5.50
CA THR A 110 9.41 -12.93 -5.55
C THR A 110 10.72 -13.50 -5.05
N LEU A 111 11.76 -12.65 -4.91
CA LEU A 111 13.06 -13.05 -4.36
C LEU A 111 13.02 -13.29 -2.84
N TYR A 112 11.96 -12.83 -2.17
CA TYR A 112 11.81 -12.84 -0.71
C TYR A 112 10.70 -13.79 -0.23
N VAL A 113 10.13 -14.61 -1.11
CA VAL A 113 9.14 -15.63 -0.71
C VAL A 113 9.86 -16.89 -0.21
N GLU A 114 9.34 -17.51 0.83
CA GLU A 114 9.89 -18.78 1.36
C GLU A 114 9.81 -19.92 0.34
N LYS A 115 8.75 -19.92 -0.47
CA LYS A 115 8.56 -20.89 -1.55
C LYS A 115 8.51 -20.14 -2.87
N PRO A 116 9.51 -20.32 -3.77
CA PRO A 116 9.46 -19.74 -5.09
C PRO A 116 8.12 -20.06 -5.77
N LEU A 117 7.49 -19.05 -6.35
CA LEU A 117 6.30 -19.26 -7.16
C LEU A 117 6.74 -19.96 -8.44
N ASP A 118 6.18 -21.14 -8.72
CA ASP A 118 6.31 -21.76 -10.03
C ASP A 118 5.82 -20.74 -11.08
N ASP A 119 6.57 -20.57 -12.18
CA ASP A 119 6.24 -19.61 -13.24
C ASP A 119 6.15 -18.13 -12.86
N SER A 120 6.95 -17.64 -11.88
CA SER A 120 6.98 -16.22 -11.46
C SER A 120 7.17 -15.25 -12.63
N GLU A 121 7.99 -15.59 -13.62
CA GLU A 121 8.19 -14.80 -14.84
C GLU A 121 6.93 -14.72 -15.70
N LYS A 122 6.26 -15.83 -15.91
CA LYS A 122 4.98 -15.88 -16.63
C LYS A 122 3.94 -14.98 -15.94
N ARG A 123 3.83 -15.10 -14.62
CA ARG A 123 2.95 -14.22 -13.82
C ARG A 123 3.32 -12.75 -13.95
N ALA A 124 4.61 -12.41 -13.88
CA ALA A 124 5.06 -11.03 -14.08
C ALA A 124 4.68 -10.50 -15.47
N MET A 125 4.83 -11.31 -16.52
CA MET A 125 4.40 -10.95 -17.89
C MET A 125 2.88 -10.77 -17.99
N GLU A 126 2.08 -11.61 -17.33
CA GLU A 126 0.62 -11.44 -17.25
C GLU A 126 0.24 -10.12 -16.55
N LEU A 127 0.96 -9.74 -15.49
CA LEU A 127 0.78 -8.46 -14.80
C LEU A 127 1.22 -7.27 -15.66
N LEU A 128 2.32 -7.41 -16.41
CA LEU A 128 2.73 -6.37 -17.36
C LEU A 128 1.69 -6.18 -18.48
N ARG A 129 1.08 -7.25 -18.96
CA ARG A 129 -0.06 -7.18 -19.90
C ARG A 129 -1.26 -6.47 -19.27
N LEU A 130 -1.60 -6.82 -18.03
CA LEU A 130 -2.69 -6.20 -17.28
C LEU A 130 -2.53 -4.68 -17.13
N VAL A 131 -1.29 -4.23 -16.86
CA VAL A 131 -1.00 -2.79 -16.74
C VAL A 131 -0.65 -2.11 -18.08
N GLY A 132 -0.70 -2.84 -19.21
CA GLY A 132 -0.48 -2.32 -20.56
C GLY A 132 0.99 -1.99 -20.88
N LEU A 133 1.93 -2.81 -20.38
CA LEU A 133 3.38 -2.62 -20.54
C LEU A 133 4.11 -3.90 -20.99
N GLU A 134 3.41 -4.88 -21.56
CA GLU A 134 4.01 -6.15 -22.02
C GLU A 134 5.15 -5.93 -23.03
N ASP A 135 4.96 -4.99 -23.95
CA ASP A 135 5.94 -4.60 -24.98
C ASP A 135 7.18 -3.84 -24.43
N LYS A 136 7.17 -3.54 -23.14
CA LYS A 136 8.23 -2.78 -22.44
C LYS A 136 8.95 -3.57 -21.36
N ALA A 137 8.80 -4.90 -21.34
CA ALA A 137 9.38 -5.77 -20.33
C ALA A 137 10.90 -5.57 -20.17
N ASP A 138 11.63 -5.36 -21.28
CA ASP A 138 13.08 -5.15 -21.31
C ASP A 138 13.52 -3.68 -21.14
N PHE A 139 12.56 -2.73 -21.05
CA PHE A 139 12.89 -1.32 -20.85
C PHE A 139 13.37 -1.10 -19.41
N ARG A 140 14.10 0.00 -19.21
CA ARG A 140 14.49 0.47 -17.87
C ARG A 140 13.62 1.66 -17.45
N PRO A 141 13.51 1.95 -16.14
CA PRO A 141 12.67 3.03 -15.63
C PRO A 141 12.89 4.38 -16.27
N ASN A 142 14.13 4.72 -16.62
CA ASN A 142 14.47 6.00 -17.29
C ASN A 142 13.95 6.11 -18.74
N GLN A 143 13.46 5.03 -19.32
CA GLN A 143 12.85 4.99 -20.66
C GLN A 143 11.31 5.09 -20.61
N LEU A 144 10.74 5.24 -19.41
CA LEU A 144 9.32 5.25 -19.16
C LEU A 144 8.83 6.62 -18.69
N SER A 145 7.60 6.98 -19.08
CA SER A 145 6.89 8.12 -18.47
C SER A 145 6.55 7.83 -17.00
N GLY A 146 6.26 8.87 -16.18
CA GLY A 146 5.87 8.70 -14.78
C GLY A 146 4.66 7.77 -14.61
N GLY A 147 3.64 7.90 -15.46
CA GLY A 147 2.47 7.01 -15.43
C GLY A 147 2.82 5.56 -15.77
N GLN A 148 3.77 5.33 -16.69
CA GLN A 148 4.26 3.99 -16.99
C GLN A 148 5.06 3.42 -15.81
N GLN A 149 5.91 4.22 -15.17
CA GLN A 149 6.63 3.81 -13.97
C GLN A 149 5.66 3.43 -12.84
N GLN A 150 4.57 4.18 -12.65
CA GLN A 150 3.54 3.84 -11.66
C GLN A 150 2.83 2.54 -11.99
N ARG A 151 2.55 2.27 -13.26
CA ARG A 151 1.98 0.99 -13.70
C ARG A 151 2.93 -0.19 -13.43
N VAL A 152 4.26 -0.01 -13.60
CA VAL A 152 5.27 -1.01 -13.20
C VAL A 152 5.23 -1.24 -11.69
N ALA A 153 5.16 -0.17 -10.88
CA ALA A 153 5.06 -0.26 -9.42
C ALA A 153 3.79 -1.02 -8.98
N ILE A 154 2.65 -0.83 -9.67
CA ILE A 154 1.42 -1.60 -9.43
C ILE A 154 1.62 -3.08 -9.83
N GLY A 155 2.23 -3.37 -10.98
CA GLY A 155 2.57 -4.74 -11.38
C GLY A 155 3.44 -5.43 -10.33
N ARG A 156 4.48 -4.75 -9.84
CA ARG A 156 5.34 -5.22 -8.74
C ARG A 156 4.54 -5.49 -7.47
N ALA A 157 3.63 -4.60 -7.11
CA ALA A 157 2.80 -4.77 -5.92
C ALA A 157 1.91 -6.01 -5.99
N LEU A 158 1.51 -6.44 -7.19
CA LEU A 158 0.59 -7.56 -7.42
C LEU A 158 1.25 -8.93 -7.59
N VAL A 159 2.59 -9.00 -7.76
CA VAL A 159 3.26 -10.23 -8.20
C VAL A 159 3.08 -11.40 -7.22
N ASN A 160 3.12 -11.16 -5.92
CA ASN A 160 2.88 -12.17 -4.89
C ASN A 160 1.39 -12.38 -4.55
N ASN A 161 0.49 -11.81 -5.35
CA ASN A 161 -0.96 -11.94 -5.16
C ASN A 161 -1.50 -11.48 -3.80
N PRO A 162 -1.07 -10.33 -3.26
CA PRO A 162 -1.46 -9.87 -1.93
C PRO A 162 -2.96 -9.66 -1.81
N GLU A 163 -3.50 -9.72 -0.58
CA GLU A 163 -4.87 -9.36 -0.27
C GLU A 163 -5.07 -7.85 -0.15
N LEU A 164 -4.02 -7.13 0.30
CA LEU A 164 -4.04 -5.68 0.51
C LEU A 164 -3.13 -4.96 -0.48
N LEU A 165 -3.67 -4.01 -1.23
CA LEU A 165 -2.91 -2.98 -1.95
C LEU A 165 -2.90 -1.71 -1.12
N LEU A 166 -1.72 -1.31 -0.66
CA LEU A 166 -1.49 -0.12 0.15
C LEU A 166 -0.82 0.96 -0.70
N ALA A 167 -1.58 1.99 -1.06
CA ALA A 167 -1.16 3.04 -1.98
C ALA A 167 -0.98 4.38 -1.26
N ASP A 168 0.25 4.89 -1.22
CA ASP A 168 0.60 6.18 -0.63
C ASP A 168 0.75 7.23 -1.72
N GLU A 169 -0.20 8.18 -1.76
CA GLU A 169 -0.27 9.25 -2.75
C GLU A 169 -0.01 8.76 -4.18
N PRO A 170 -0.72 7.71 -4.66
CA PRO A 170 -0.34 6.95 -5.86
C PRO A 170 -0.37 7.77 -7.16
N THR A 171 -0.90 8.99 -7.10
CA THR A 171 -1.06 9.90 -8.24
C THR A 171 -0.35 11.24 -8.07
N GLY A 172 0.35 11.46 -6.95
CA GLY A 172 0.89 12.75 -6.57
C GLY A 172 1.96 13.34 -7.50
N GLN A 173 2.53 12.55 -8.41
CA GLN A 173 3.53 12.99 -9.41
C GLN A 173 3.01 12.87 -10.85
N LEU A 174 1.71 12.70 -11.04
CA LEU A 174 1.09 12.44 -12.34
C LEU A 174 0.17 13.58 -12.76
N ASP A 175 0.04 13.78 -14.07
CA ASP A 175 -1.02 14.63 -14.61
C ASP A 175 -2.42 14.04 -14.35
N SER A 176 -3.44 14.86 -14.40
CA SER A 176 -4.82 14.48 -14.03
C SER A 176 -5.41 13.37 -14.90
N LYS A 177 -5.03 13.27 -16.18
CA LYS A 177 -5.48 12.18 -17.05
C LYS A 177 -4.85 10.85 -16.62
N THR A 178 -3.54 10.85 -16.44
CA THR A 178 -2.78 9.68 -15.99
C THR A 178 -3.21 9.26 -14.57
N ALA A 179 -3.45 10.23 -13.66
CA ALA A 179 -3.98 9.97 -12.33
C ALA A 179 -5.31 9.21 -12.37
N THR A 180 -6.25 9.64 -13.24
CA THR A 180 -7.53 8.96 -13.46
C THR A 180 -7.33 7.52 -13.94
N GLU A 181 -6.38 7.27 -14.85
CA GLU A 181 -6.08 5.93 -15.36
C GLU A 181 -5.53 5.02 -14.25
N ILE A 182 -4.63 5.52 -13.40
CA ILE A 182 -4.09 4.78 -12.26
C ILE A 182 -5.20 4.43 -11.26
N MET A 183 -6.07 5.39 -10.92
CA MET A 183 -7.17 5.13 -9.99
C MET A 183 -8.18 4.12 -10.55
N ARG A 184 -8.47 4.16 -11.85
CA ARG A 184 -9.30 3.14 -12.50
C ARG A 184 -8.66 1.75 -12.44
N LEU A 185 -7.35 1.66 -12.61
CA LEU A 185 -6.63 0.39 -12.47
C LEU A 185 -6.76 -0.16 -11.04
N LEU A 186 -6.58 0.66 -10.01
CA LEU A 186 -6.78 0.27 -8.61
C LEU A 186 -8.24 -0.14 -8.34
N SER A 187 -9.22 0.58 -8.91
CA SER A 187 -10.64 0.21 -8.81
C SER A 187 -10.92 -1.15 -9.45
N THR A 188 -10.35 -1.43 -10.63
CA THR A 188 -10.48 -2.74 -11.27
C THR A 188 -9.90 -3.85 -10.40
N MET A 189 -8.76 -3.61 -9.72
CA MET A 189 -8.21 -4.59 -8.77
C MET A 189 -9.15 -4.84 -7.59
N ASN A 190 -9.80 -3.79 -7.08
CA ASN A 190 -10.79 -3.93 -6.02
C ASN A 190 -12.03 -4.71 -6.49
N GLU A 191 -12.54 -4.44 -7.69
CA GLU A 191 -13.64 -5.21 -8.29
C GLU A 191 -13.31 -6.69 -8.47
N GLN A 192 -12.03 -7.02 -8.64
CA GLN A 192 -11.50 -8.38 -8.68
C GLN A 192 -11.27 -9.00 -7.28
N GLY A 193 -11.70 -8.32 -6.22
CA GLY A 193 -11.67 -8.82 -4.84
C GLY A 193 -10.46 -8.38 -4.01
N LYS A 194 -9.55 -7.56 -4.55
CA LYS A 194 -8.45 -7.01 -3.74
C LYS A 194 -8.96 -5.94 -2.79
N THR A 195 -8.44 -5.94 -1.56
CA THR A 195 -8.62 -4.80 -0.63
C THR A 195 -7.69 -3.67 -1.06
N VAL A 196 -8.20 -2.47 -1.18
CA VAL A 196 -7.40 -1.29 -1.58
C VAL A 196 -7.49 -0.23 -0.49
N LEU A 197 -6.33 0.19 0.01
CA LEU A 197 -6.20 1.30 0.94
C LEU A 197 -5.36 2.40 0.29
N VAL A 198 -5.98 3.55 0.05
CA VAL A 198 -5.30 4.72 -0.52
C VAL A 198 -5.12 5.78 0.56
N ILE A 199 -3.90 6.28 0.71
CA ILE A 199 -3.60 7.44 1.53
C ILE A 199 -3.44 8.62 0.60
N THR A 200 -4.23 9.67 0.82
CA THR A 200 -4.18 10.87 -0.02
C THR A 200 -4.70 12.11 0.72
N HIS A 201 -4.29 13.27 0.28
CA HIS A 201 -4.86 14.55 0.67
C HIS A 201 -5.82 15.10 -0.40
N ASP A 202 -5.90 14.46 -1.58
CA ASP A 202 -6.75 14.86 -2.70
C ASP A 202 -8.15 14.23 -2.55
N ALA A 203 -9.19 15.07 -2.45
CA ALA A 203 -10.57 14.64 -2.33
C ALA A 203 -11.08 13.93 -3.61
N GLY A 204 -10.58 14.28 -4.79
CA GLY A 204 -10.91 13.64 -6.05
C GLY A 204 -10.39 12.20 -6.12
N ILE A 205 -9.20 11.96 -5.57
CA ILE A 205 -8.64 10.61 -5.43
C ILE A 205 -9.39 9.82 -4.35
N ALA A 206 -9.68 10.43 -3.21
CA ALA A 206 -10.43 9.78 -2.14
C ALA A 206 -11.86 9.37 -2.57
N ALA A 207 -12.48 10.08 -3.51
CA ALA A 207 -13.81 9.78 -4.03
C ALA A 207 -13.92 8.45 -4.81
N TYR A 208 -12.80 7.80 -5.18
CA TYR A 208 -12.81 6.44 -5.72
C TYR A 208 -13.10 5.37 -4.64
N ALA A 209 -12.84 5.69 -3.37
CA ALA A 209 -13.08 4.77 -2.27
C ALA A 209 -14.55 4.77 -1.86
N ARG A 210 -15.04 3.62 -1.37
CA ARG A 210 -16.40 3.46 -0.82
C ARG A 210 -16.52 4.02 0.60
N ARG A 211 -15.40 4.13 1.31
CA ARG A 211 -15.30 4.67 2.67
C ARG A 211 -14.10 5.58 2.80
N ILE A 212 -14.34 6.76 3.38
CA ILE A 212 -13.28 7.74 3.65
C ILE A 212 -13.09 7.85 5.16
N ILE A 213 -11.85 7.70 5.62
CA ILE A 213 -11.44 7.84 7.01
C ILE A 213 -10.64 9.13 7.12
N GLN A 214 -11.05 10.01 8.03
CA GLN A 214 -10.31 11.24 8.33
C GLN A 214 -9.40 11.00 9.53
N ILE A 215 -8.10 11.32 9.38
CA ILE A 215 -7.17 11.36 10.49
C ILE A 215 -6.75 12.81 10.79
N SER A 216 -6.82 13.20 12.05
CA SER A 216 -6.41 14.51 12.54
C SER A 216 -5.78 14.37 13.92
N ASP A 217 -4.61 14.97 14.11
CA ASP A 217 -3.89 14.99 15.38
C ASP A 217 -3.67 13.60 16.01
N GLY A 218 -3.41 12.59 15.14
CA GLY A 218 -3.17 11.22 15.55
C GLY A 218 -4.42 10.43 15.95
N GLN A 219 -5.61 10.91 15.63
CA GLN A 219 -6.89 10.25 15.91
C GLN A 219 -7.73 10.12 14.65
N ILE A 220 -8.49 9.03 14.54
CA ILE A 220 -9.51 8.87 13.51
C ILE A 220 -10.73 9.69 13.93
N LYS A 221 -11.17 10.56 13.02
CA LYS A 221 -12.49 11.20 13.09
C LYS A 221 -13.37 10.46 12.08
N GLU A 222 -14.40 9.75 12.54
CA GLU A 222 -15.34 9.11 11.65
C GLU A 222 -16.00 10.18 10.77
N SER A 223 -15.78 10.12 9.47
CA SER A 223 -16.65 10.76 8.51
C SER A 223 -17.67 9.70 8.10
N GLY A 224 -18.96 10.03 8.31
CA GLY A 224 -20.07 9.16 8.02
C GLY A 224 -20.01 8.59 6.60
N GLN A 225 -20.66 7.45 6.45
CA GLN A 225 -20.93 6.82 5.15
C GLN A 225 -21.58 7.85 4.22
N GLY A 226 -20.96 8.10 3.08
CA GLY A 226 -21.60 8.80 1.97
C GLY A 226 -22.50 7.85 1.19
#